data_3ae45dded36ecfc535d1ad45dfe59a27
#
_entry.id   3ae45dded36ecfc535d1ad45dfe59a27
#
_cell.length_a   1.000
_cell.length_b   1.000
_cell.length_c   1.000
_cell.angle_alpha   90.00
_cell.angle_beta   90.00
_cell.angle_gamma   90.00
#
_symmetry.space_group_name_H-M   'P 1'
#
loop_
_entity.id
_entity.type
_entity.pdbx_description
1 polymer ?
#
loop_
_entity_poly.entity_id
_entity_poly.type
_entity_poly.pdbx_seq_one_letter_code
_entity_poly.pdbx_strand_id
1 'polypeptide(L)'
;MWRTAIIVVLIGLLLASAGGNALLTRQMLSDQTDSDRLRARAVAAEATRGALQSQIEQLRAQPAPSPVPGAAAPAAAPRPTVAAGPDRALLQRIQAQVVRYRGLQPNADVPLRFLDEAALRQYFLNNFERDYLPNERESDQKLLTTLGLLNQNESVVQLLLELLQEQVIGVYNEDEKAMYLVGDKAQFGPDEKDTFAHEYTHALQDQYYDLNKIAPKHPANDDKSLALQALIEGDAVLIQRLWAQENLTPEELAQLGQGGGDSKLLSAPLFIRDQLLFPYGDGFSFVRRLYQASGGYQGVDEVFRNPPDSTEQILHPAKFSSREKPVDVTLPDLLPALGEGWRKINSNVLGELDIRLILEQLTDATRATRGSAGWGGDRWLLLEKDGKQAVVIRTVWDSENDARNFFDTFGLALRNRFSGARQDESSATRQALTATTNATELRRDGKNVLAVISFDRPTAEAIVAALAS
;
A
#
# COMPACT_ATOMS: atom_id res chain seq x y z
N MET A 1 -9.18 7.18 0.35
CA MET A 1 -9.71 7.77 1.59
C MET A 1 -9.48 6.89 2.81
N TRP A 2 -9.93 5.63 2.92
CA TRP A 2 -9.48 4.68 3.95
C TRP A 2 -7.95 4.46 3.96
N ARG A 3 -7.32 4.77 2.85
CA ARG A 3 -5.90 4.61 2.54
C ARG A 3 -4.99 5.34 3.54
N THR A 4 -5.27 6.59 3.85
CA THR A 4 -4.44 7.40 4.75
C THR A 4 -4.59 6.95 6.21
N ALA A 5 -5.82 6.68 6.66
CA ALA A 5 -6.11 6.30 8.03
C ALA A 5 -5.59 4.90 8.40
N ILE A 6 -5.48 3.98 7.42
CA ILE A 6 -5.14 2.57 7.67
C ILE A 6 -3.69 2.27 7.34
N ILE A 7 -3.09 2.93 6.33
CA ILE A 7 -1.70 2.68 5.96
C ILE A 7 -0.77 2.99 7.13
N VAL A 8 -0.97 4.10 7.83
CA VAL A 8 -0.21 4.45 9.05
C VAL A 8 -0.36 3.39 10.14
N VAL A 9 -1.47 2.66 10.19
CA VAL A 9 -1.77 1.68 11.24
C VAL A 9 -1.31 0.26 10.88
N LEU A 10 -1.29 -0.10 9.59
CA LEU A 10 -0.87 -1.43 9.11
C LEU A 10 0.65 -1.64 9.11
N ILE A 11 1.43 -0.61 9.37
CA ILE A 11 2.90 -0.62 9.31
C ILE A 11 3.52 -1.72 10.18
N GLY A 12 3.11 -1.80 11.45
CA GLY A 12 3.59 -2.84 12.36
C GLY A 12 3.20 -4.26 11.95
N LEU A 13 2.15 -4.39 11.13
CA LEU A 13 1.57 -5.66 10.72
C LEU A 13 2.25 -6.29 9.50
N LEU A 14 2.62 -5.47 8.51
CA LEU A 14 3.16 -5.94 7.24
C LEU A 14 4.62 -6.37 7.34
N LEU A 15 5.37 -5.71 8.21
CA LEU A 15 6.80 -5.95 8.37
C LEU A 15 7.08 -7.15 9.30
N ALA A 16 6.14 -7.46 10.20
CA ALA A 16 6.24 -8.61 11.11
C ALA A 16 5.74 -9.93 10.48
N SER A 17 5.17 -9.93 9.26
CA SER A 17 4.68 -11.16 8.64
C SER A 17 5.69 -11.75 7.64
N ALA A 18 6.01 -13.04 7.78
CA ALA A 18 6.82 -13.79 6.81
C ALA A 18 6.23 -13.71 5.38
N GLY A 19 4.90 -13.57 5.27
CA GLY A 19 4.18 -13.36 4.01
C GLY A 19 4.44 -11.99 3.38
N GLY A 20 4.43 -10.92 4.17
CA GLY A 20 4.73 -9.56 3.71
C GLY A 20 6.17 -9.47 3.18
N ASN A 21 7.14 -9.99 3.91
CA ASN A 21 8.53 -10.05 3.46
C ASN A 21 8.72 -10.91 2.20
N ALA A 22 8.04 -12.04 2.07
CA ALA A 22 8.11 -12.90 0.88
C ALA A 22 7.45 -12.25 -0.35
N LEU A 23 6.32 -11.55 -0.18
CA LEU A 23 5.63 -10.84 -1.26
C LEU A 23 6.45 -9.62 -1.73
N LEU A 24 6.97 -8.83 -0.80
CA LEU A 24 7.85 -7.69 -1.08
C LEU A 24 9.13 -8.16 -1.78
N THR A 25 9.70 -9.31 -1.38
CA THR A 25 10.86 -9.91 -2.05
C THR A 25 10.51 -10.39 -3.47
N ARG A 26 9.31 -10.98 -3.68
CA ARG A 26 8.85 -11.45 -4.98
C ARG A 26 8.55 -10.29 -5.94
N GLN A 27 7.96 -9.21 -5.45
CA GLN A 27 7.72 -7.99 -6.21
C GLN A 27 9.02 -7.29 -6.59
N MET A 28 10.03 -7.31 -5.70
CA MET A 28 11.38 -6.81 -5.96
C MET A 28 12.15 -7.63 -7.03
N LEU A 29 11.85 -8.92 -7.18
CA LEU A 29 12.45 -9.80 -8.18
C LEU A 29 11.79 -9.66 -9.56
N SER A 30 10.60 -9.05 -9.65
CA SER A 30 9.86 -8.86 -10.90
C SER A 30 10.28 -7.62 -11.70
N ASP A 31 11.12 -6.74 -11.15
CA ASP A 31 11.66 -5.56 -11.83
C ASP A 31 12.67 -5.97 -12.93
N GLN A 32 12.18 -6.12 -14.16
CA GLN A 32 12.90 -6.70 -15.30
C GLN A 32 14.16 -5.93 -15.76
N THR A 33 14.39 -4.70 -15.32
CA THR A 33 15.57 -3.90 -15.70
C THR A 33 16.84 -4.20 -14.88
N ASP A 34 16.70 -4.84 -13.71
CA ASP A 34 17.83 -5.28 -12.88
C ASP A 34 18.08 -6.81 -12.94
N SER A 35 17.27 -7.56 -13.72
CA SER A 35 17.29 -9.03 -13.71
C SER A 35 18.66 -9.62 -14.13
N ASP A 36 19.38 -8.98 -15.04
CA ASP A 36 20.68 -9.49 -15.51
C ASP A 36 21.82 -9.20 -14.53
N ARG A 37 21.77 -8.07 -13.82
CA ARG A 37 22.73 -7.78 -12.72
C ARG A 37 22.41 -8.61 -11.47
N LEU A 38 21.14 -8.86 -11.20
CA LEU A 38 20.72 -9.70 -10.08
C LEU A 38 20.95 -11.18 -10.34
N ARG A 39 20.83 -11.67 -11.58
CA ARG A 39 21.24 -13.04 -11.97
C ARG A 39 22.73 -13.27 -11.75
N ALA A 40 23.59 -12.32 -12.14
CA ALA A 40 25.02 -12.40 -11.88
C ALA A 40 25.35 -12.40 -10.38
N ARG A 41 24.61 -11.62 -9.57
CA ARG A 41 24.74 -11.58 -8.10
C ARG A 41 24.12 -12.82 -7.43
N ALA A 42 23.02 -13.37 -7.95
CA ALA A 42 22.41 -14.61 -7.45
C ALA A 42 23.33 -15.81 -7.69
N VAL A 43 23.98 -15.90 -8.85
CA VAL A 43 24.98 -16.93 -9.14
C VAL A 43 26.20 -16.79 -8.20
N ALA A 44 26.65 -15.57 -7.92
CA ALA A 44 27.71 -15.31 -6.95
C ALA A 44 27.29 -15.64 -5.51
N ALA A 45 26.03 -15.37 -5.13
CA ALA A 45 25.46 -15.70 -3.83
C ALA A 45 25.25 -17.22 -3.65
N GLU A 46 24.86 -17.95 -4.70
CA GLU A 46 24.78 -19.42 -4.69
C GLU A 46 26.14 -20.06 -4.52
N ALA A 47 27.19 -19.53 -5.19
CA ALA A 47 28.56 -19.99 -5.01
C ALA A 47 29.06 -19.75 -3.57
N THR A 48 28.68 -18.59 -2.97
CA THR A 48 29.02 -18.28 -1.56
C THR A 48 28.22 -19.15 -0.59
N ARG A 49 26.95 -19.46 -0.91
CA ARG A 49 26.12 -20.39 -0.13
C ARG A 49 26.64 -21.81 -0.15
N GLY A 50 27.13 -22.29 -1.29
CA GLY A 50 27.78 -23.58 -1.42
C GLY A 50 29.06 -23.69 -0.58
N ALA A 51 29.87 -22.61 -0.56
CA ALA A 51 31.08 -22.56 0.27
C ALA A 51 30.74 -22.52 1.78
N LEU A 52 29.71 -21.77 2.18
CA LEU A 52 29.21 -21.74 3.56
C LEU A 52 28.60 -23.08 4.01
N GLN A 53 27.84 -23.75 3.14
CA GLN A 53 27.32 -25.10 3.43
C GLN A 53 28.44 -26.10 3.66
N SER A 54 29.49 -26.08 2.84
CA SER A 54 30.66 -26.93 3.02
C SER A 54 31.41 -26.63 4.34
N GLN A 55 31.46 -25.34 4.75
CA GLN A 55 32.03 -24.98 6.06
C GLN A 55 31.15 -25.45 7.24
N ILE A 56 29.83 -25.38 7.11
CA ILE A 56 28.87 -25.87 8.12
C ILE A 56 28.96 -27.39 8.27
N GLU A 57 29.14 -28.14 7.16
CA GLU A 57 29.33 -29.57 7.20
C GLU A 57 30.69 -29.95 7.85
N GLN A 58 31.74 -29.19 7.60
CA GLN A 58 33.03 -29.36 8.27
C GLN A 58 32.98 -29.09 9.77
N LEU A 59 32.21 -28.08 10.20
CA LEU A 59 31.98 -27.75 11.61
C LEU A 59 31.11 -28.80 12.32
N ARG A 60 30.14 -29.41 11.62
CA ARG A 60 29.30 -30.50 12.15
C ARG A 60 30.04 -31.84 12.28
N ALA A 61 31.14 -32.02 11.58
CA ALA A 61 31.97 -33.20 11.65
C ALA A 61 32.99 -33.20 12.83
N GLN A 62 33.05 -32.12 13.63
CA GLN A 62 33.86 -32.07 14.84
C GLN A 62 33.14 -32.71 16.01
N PRO A 63 33.79 -33.61 16.80
CA PRO A 63 33.13 -34.26 17.94
C PRO A 63 32.83 -33.27 19.06
N ALA A 64 31.62 -33.38 19.62
CA ALA A 64 31.12 -32.53 20.71
C ALA A 64 31.96 -32.75 22.00
N PRO A 65 32.21 -31.69 22.79
CA PRO A 65 32.88 -31.84 24.08
C PRO A 65 31.96 -32.52 25.10
N SER A 66 32.55 -33.39 25.92
CA SER A 66 31.89 -34.21 26.94
C SER A 66 31.24 -33.35 28.05
N PRO A 67 30.09 -33.78 28.63
CA PRO A 67 29.38 -33.00 29.64
C PRO A 67 30.07 -33.04 31.01
N VAL A 68 30.08 -31.91 31.68
CA VAL A 68 30.53 -31.74 33.08
C VAL A 68 29.36 -32.08 34.02
N PRO A 69 29.53 -32.91 35.07
CA PRO A 69 28.46 -33.22 36.03
C PRO A 69 28.45 -32.20 37.16
N GLY A 70 27.24 -31.74 37.53
CA GLY A 70 27.01 -30.99 38.76
C GLY A 70 25.88 -29.96 38.69
N ALA A 71 24.63 -30.42 38.70
CA ALA A 71 23.48 -29.54 38.88
C ALA A 71 22.95 -29.63 40.32
N ALA A 72 22.97 -28.55 41.07
CA ALA A 72 22.28 -28.38 42.31
C ALA A 72 20.79 -28.06 42.08
N ALA A 73 19.93 -28.50 43.01
CA ALA A 73 18.49 -28.41 42.96
C ALA A 73 17.92 -26.96 42.94
N PRO A 74 16.69 -26.75 42.38
CA PRO A 74 16.17 -25.41 42.12
C PRO A 74 15.70 -24.69 43.37
N ALA A 75 16.12 -23.42 43.52
CA ALA A 75 15.59 -22.48 44.44
C ALA A 75 14.18 -21.98 44.01
N ALA A 76 13.34 -21.65 45.02
CA ALA A 76 11.96 -21.25 44.85
C ALA A 76 11.77 -20.12 43.81
N ALA A 77 10.68 -20.21 43.02
CA ALA A 77 10.28 -19.23 42.06
C ALA A 77 10.10 -17.83 42.65
N PRO A 78 10.65 -16.79 42.04
CA PRO A 78 10.40 -15.41 42.46
C PRO A 78 8.97 -14.99 42.13
N ARG A 79 8.36 -14.18 43.01
CA ARG A 79 7.06 -13.53 42.78
C ARG A 79 7.11 -12.68 41.51
N PRO A 80 5.97 -12.52 40.76
CA PRO A 80 5.95 -11.71 39.57
C PRO A 80 6.32 -10.27 39.91
N THR A 81 7.48 -9.83 39.53
CA THR A 81 7.85 -8.43 39.45
C THR A 81 7.06 -7.79 38.33
N VAL A 82 6.45 -6.63 38.58
CA VAL A 82 5.89 -5.74 37.56
C VAL A 82 6.93 -5.63 36.44
N ALA A 83 6.54 -5.96 35.20
CA ALA A 83 7.44 -5.94 34.06
C ALA A 83 8.10 -4.55 34.01
N ALA A 84 9.40 -4.51 34.07
CA ALA A 84 10.15 -3.30 33.76
C ALA A 84 9.88 -3.01 32.29
N GLY A 85 9.39 -1.80 31.99
CA GLY A 85 9.15 -1.38 30.60
C GLY A 85 10.42 -1.54 29.73
N PRO A 86 10.32 -1.41 28.42
CA PRO A 86 11.43 -1.66 27.50
C PRO A 86 12.66 -0.83 27.88
N ASP A 87 13.85 -1.42 27.68
CA ASP A 87 15.13 -0.78 28.00
C ASP A 87 15.29 0.56 27.27
N ARG A 88 15.17 1.65 28.00
CA ARG A 88 15.29 3.01 27.46
C ARG A 88 16.64 3.26 26.80
N ALA A 89 17.71 2.65 27.28
CA ALA A 89 19.03 2.79 26.67
C ALA A 89 19.10 2.08 25.30
N LEU A 90 18.38 0.97 25.13
CA LEU A 90 18.22 0.33 23.83
C LEU A 90 17.49 1.26 22.85
N LEU A 91 16.34 1.84 23.25
CA LEU A 91 15.57 2.73 22.41
C LEU A 91 16.37 3.96 21.99
N GLN A 92 17.08 4.61 22.92
CA GLN A 92 17.98 5.73 22.63
C GLN A 92 19.09 5.35 21.66
N ARG A 93 19.63 4.14 21.77
CA ARG A 93 20.63 3.62 20.83
C ARG A 93 20.04 3.47 19.42
N ILE A 94 18.85 2.89 19.29
CA ILE A 94 18.17 2.75 17.99
C ILE A 94 17.89 4.13 17.39
N GLN A 95 17.38 5.08 18.17
CA GLN A 95 17.18 6.46 17.74
C GLN A 95 18.46 7.08 17.17
N ALA A 96 19.58 6.98 17.89
CA ALA A 96 20.86 7.51 17.44
C ALA A 96 21.36 6.82 16.15
N GLN A 97 21.08 5.53 15.99
CA GLN A 97 21.41 4.79 14.76
C GLN A 97 20.55 5.22 13.58
N VAL A 98 19.23 5.37 13.75
CA VAL A 98 18.32 5.88 12.72
C VAL A 98 18.72 7.29 12.28
N VAL A 99 19.01 8.18 13.23
CA VAL A 99 19.55 9.53 12.94
C VAL A 99 20.81 9.46 12.07
N ARG A 100 21.74 8.57 12.40
CA ARG A 100 22.97 8.37 11.61
C ARG A 100 22.68 7.90 10.19
N TYR A 101 21.74 6.93 10.00
CA TYR A 101 21.40 6.41 8.68
C TYR A 101 20.64 7.43 7.86
N ARG A 102 19.62 8.08 8.44
CA ARG A 102 18.74 9.01 7.71
C ARG A 102 19.39 10.39 7.48
N GLY A 103 20.31 10.79 8.35
CA GLY A 103 20.99 12.07 8.29
C GLY A 103 20.16 13.26 8.80
N LEU A 104 18.96 13.04 9.32
CA LEU A 104 18.11 14.06 9.93
C LEU A 104 18.34 14.09 11.44
N GLN A 105 18.72 15.26 11.98
CA GLN A 105 18.87 15.44 13.44
C GLN A 105 17.49 15.76 14.05
N PRO A 106 17.12 15.16 15.20
CA PRO A 106 15.85 15.49 15.82
C PRO A 106 15.81 16.97 16.24
N ASN A 107 14.75 17.68 15.86
CA ASN A 107 14.50 19.07 16.24
C ASN A 107 13.77 19.16 17.59
N ALA A 108 13.11 18.09 18.01
CA ALA A 108 12.38 17.97 19.27
C ALA A 108 12.42 16.53 19.77
N ASP A 109 12.27 16.35 21.08
CA ASP A 109 12.08 15.03 21.67
C ASP A 109 10.76 14.41 21.20
N VAL A 110 10.78 13.11 20.93
CA VAL A 110 9.60 12.32 20.57
C VAL A 110 9.10 11.59 21.82
N PRO A 111 7.92 11.95 22.39
CA PRO A 111 7.35 11.26 23.52
C PRO A 111 7.09 9.78 23.20
N LEU A 112 7.58 8.89 24.07
CA LEU A 112 7.32 7.45 23.96
C LEU A 112 6.22 7.07 24.95
N ARG A 113 5.12 6.51 24.46
CA ARG A 113 3.97 6.06 25.24
C ARG A 113 3.85 4.55 25.12
N PHE A 114 3.87 3.87 26.26
CA PHE A 114 3.79 2.42 26.33
C PHE A 114 2.39 2.00 26.73
N LEU A 115 1.76 1.19 25.92
CA LEU A 115 0.44 0.62 26.12
C LEU A 115 0.55 -0.90 26.16
N ASP A 116 -0.36 -1.58 26.88
CA ASP A 116 -0.52 -3.01 26.67
C ASP A 116 -1.12 -3.27 25.28
N GLU A 117 -1.05 -4.51 24.82
CA GLU A 117 -1.53 -4.89 23.48
C GLU A 117 -3.01 -4.54 23.27
N ALA A 118 -3.85 -4.74 24.28
CA ALA A 118 -5.28 -4.44 24.20
C ALA A 118 -5.56 -2.93 24.10
N ALA A 119 -4.85 -2.12 24.88
CA ALA A 119 -4.97 -0.66 24.86
C ALA A 119 -4.42 -0.08 23.54
N LEU A 120 -3.33 -0.62 23.01
CA LEU A 120 -2.79 -0.21 21.72
C LEU A 120 -3.76 -0.57 20.58
N ARG A 121 -4.33 -1.76 20.59
CA ARG A 121 -5.38 -2.18 19.65
C ARG A 121 -6.59 -1.24 19.71
N GLN A 122 -7.06 -0.89 20.91
CA GLN A 122 -8.19 0.05 21.07
C GLN A 122 -7.84 1.45 20.56
N TYR A 123 -6.61 1.91 20.76
CA TYR A 123 -6.11 3.15 20.21
C TYR A 123 -6.21 3.18 18.67
N PHE A 124 -5.82 2.10 17.99
CA PHE A 124 -5.95 1.99 16.53
C PHE A 124 -7.41 1.99 16.07
N LEU A 125 -8.27 1.25 16.75
CA LEU A 125 -9.70 1.22 16.41
C LEU A 125 -10.32 2.63 16.54
N ASN A 126 -9.99 3.37 17.58
CA ASN A 126 -10.48 4.73 17.78
C ASN A 126 -9.97 5.68 16.68
N ASN A 127 -8.71 5.57 16.29
CA ASN A 127 -8.15 6.36 15.20
C ASN A 127 -8.83 6.01 13.86
N PHE A 128 -9.01 4.72 13.57
CA PHE A 128 -9.71 4.26 12.37
C PHE A 128 -11.15 4.81 12.30
N GLU A 129 -11.89 4.77 13.41
CA GLU A 129 -13.25 5.31 13.46
C GLU A 129 -13.31 6.81 13.28
N ARG A 130 -12.33 7.55 13.83
CA ARG A 130 -12.21 9.00 13.72
C ARG A 130 -11.82 9.43 12.29
N ASP A 131 -10.85 8.74 11.69
CA ASP A 131 -10.18 9.17 10.47
C ASP A 131 -10.79 8.57 9.20
N TYR A 132 -11.60 7.51 9.29
CA TYR A 132 -12.37 6.95 8.18
C TYR A 132 -13.83 7.36 8.30
N LEU A 133 -14.21 8.46 7.65
CA LEU A 133 -15.51 9.11 7.83
C LEU A 133 -16.68 8.26 7.26
N PRO A 134 -17.90 8.38 7.81
CA PRO A 134 -19.05 7.59 7.35
C PRO A 134 -19.36 7.73 5.84
N ASN A 135 -19.23 8.93 5.28
CA ASN A 135 -19.42 9.19 3.85
C ASN A 135 -18.33 8.54 2.98
N GLU A 136 -17.11 8.41 3.49
CA GLU A 136 -16.01 7.71 2.83
C GLU A 136 -16.26 6.21 2.84
N ARG A 137 -16.66 5.64 3.98
CA ARG A 137 -17.05 4.21 4.11
C ARG A 137 -18.18 3.85 3.15
N GLU A 138 -19.21 4.70 3.06
CA GLU A 138 -20.32 4.53 2.12
C GLU A 138 -19.82 4.54 0.67
N SER A 139 -19.00 5.53 0.33
CA SER A 139 -18.42 5.68 -1.01
C SER A 139 -17.59 4.47 -1.43
N ASP A 140 -16.67 4.05 -0.57
CA ASP A 140 -15.75 2.97 -0.88
C ASP A 140 -16.47 1.63 -1.00
N GLN A 141 -17.41 1.32 -0.07
CA GLN A 141 -18.24 0.13 -0.16
C GLN A 141 -18.98 0.07 -1.50
N LYS A 142 -19.64 1.16 -1.88
CA LYS A 142 -20.47 1.23 -3.10
C LYS A 142 -19.60 1.18 -4.37
N LEU A 143 -18.47 1.88 -4.39
CA LEU A 143 -17.55 1.87 -5.53
C LEU A 143 -16.97 0.46 -5.75
N LEU A 144 -16.41 -0.15 -4.71
CA LEU A 144 -15.77 -1.46 -4.80
C LEU A 144 -16.76 -2.56 -5.20
N THR A 145 -17.97 -2.55 -4.67
CA THR A 145 -19.01 -3.52 -5.04
C THR A 145 -19.54 -3.30 -6.45
N THR A 146 -19.70 -2.06 -6.89
CA THR A 146 -20.15 -1.73 -8.25
C THR A 146 -19.11 -2.15 -9.29
N LEU A 147 -17.82 -1.90 -9.02
CA LEU A 147 -16.72 -2.34 -9.87
C LEU A 147 -16.49 -3.86 -9.81
N GLY A 148 -17.00 -4.57 -8.79
CA GLY A 148 -16.81 -6.01 -8.61
C GLY A 148 -15.48 -6.39 -7.97
N LEU A 149 -14.89 -5.46 -7.25
CA LEU A 149 -13.65 -5.65 -6.49
C LEU A 149 -13.91 -6.21 -5.09
N LEU A 150 -15.15 -6.10 -4.64
CA LEU A 150 -15.68 -6.65 -3.39
C LEU A 150 -17.04 -7.30 -3.69
N ASN A 151 -17.36 -8.43 -3.04
CA ASN A 151 -18.66 -9.06 -3.20
C ASN A 151 -19.75 -8.27 -2.46
N GLN A 152 -21.01 -8.42 -2.87
CA GLN A 152 -22.15 -7.67 -2.30
C GLN A 152 -22.39 -7.94 -0.80
N ASN A 153 -21.98 -9.09 -0.31
CA ASN A 153 -22.12 -9.52 1.09
C ASN A 153 -20.87 -9.28 1.93
N GLU A 154 -19.80 -8.70 1.36
CA GLU A 154 -18.59 -8.37 2.07
C GLU A 154 -18.59 -6.89 2.46
N SER A 155 -18.03 -6.58 3.63
CA SER A 155 -17.89 -5.22 4.13
C SER A 155 -16.43 -4.78 4.07
N VAL A 156 -16.15 -3.69 3.35
CA VAL A 156 -14.82 -3.11 3.33
C VAL A 156 -14.37 -2.69 4.74
N VAL A 157 -15.27 -2.13 5.55
CA VAL A 157 -14.98 -1.73 6.94
C VAL A 157 -14.60 -2.94 7.78
N GLN A 158 -15.38 -4.02 7.69
CA GLN A 158 -15.10 -5.25 8.45
C GLN A 158 -13.76 -5.88 8.04
N LEU A 159 -13.49 -5.94 6.74
CA LEU A 159 -12.22 -6.45 6.20
C LEU A 159 -11.03 -5.64 6.74
N LEU A 160 -11.12 -4.31 6.69
CA LEU A 160 -10.06 -3.44 7.18
C LEU A 160 -9.87 -3.53 8.70
N LEU A 161 -10.97 -3.64 9.48
CA LEU A 161 -10.90 -3.86 10.92
C LEU A 161 -10.25 -5.21 11.26
N GLU A 162 -10.51 -6.25 10.47
CA GLU A 162 -9.87 -7.55 10.65
C GLU A 162 -8.36 -7.50 10.37
N LEU A 163 -7.95 -6.75 9.35
CA LEU A 163 -6.54 -6.50 9.05
C LEU A 163 -5.86 -5.71 10.18
N LEU A 164 -6.54 -4.70 10.74
CA LEU A 164 -6.03 -3.92 11.87
C LEU A 164 -5.90 -4.72 13.19
N GLN A 165 -6.60 -5.83 13.32
CA GLN A 165 -6.53 -6.68 14.52
C GLN A 165 -5.38 -7.70 14.47
N GLU A 166 -4.69 -7.82 13.36
CA GLU A 166 -3.49 -8.64 13.29
C GLU A 166 -2.36 -8.04 14.14
N GLN A 167 -1.27 -8.32 14.28
CA GLN A 167 -0.22 -7.92 15.23
C GLN A 167 0.10 -6.42 15.20
N VAL A 168 -0.19 -5.71 16.27
CA VAL A 168 0.21 -4.30 16.45
C VAL A 168 1.44 -4.24 17.36
N ILE A 169 2.54 -3.65 16.89
CA ILE A 169 3.79 -3.51 17.66
C ILE A 169 4.01 -2.06 18.10
N GLY A 170 3.73 -1.10 17.20
CA GLY A 170 3.91 0.32 17.50
C GLY A 170 3.41 1.20 16.36
N VAL A 171 3.37 2.52 16.60
CA VAL A 171 3.04 3.55 15.59
C VAL A 171 3.58 4.91 16.04
N TYR A 172 4.03 5.72 15.09
CA TYR A 172 4.17 7.16 15.27
C TYR A 172 2.84 7.84 14.91
N ASN A 173 2.35 8.72 15.78
CA ASN A 173 1.16 9.53 15.52
C ASN A 173 1.58 10.97 15.21
N GLU A 174 1.35 11.37 13.97
CA GLU A 174 1.73 12.68 13.43
C GLU A 174 0.87 13.83 13.96
N ASP A 175 -0.32 13.58 14.50
CA ASP A 175 -1.14 14.60 15.16
C ASP A 175 -0.63 14.89 16.57
N GLU A 176 -0.27 13.83 17.30
CA GLU A 176 0.17 13.92 18.68
C GLU A 176 1.69 14.09 18.83
N LYS A 177 2.42 13.96 17.71
CA LYS A 177 3.90 13.98 17.65
C LYS A 177 4.53 13.01 18.66
N ALA A 178 3.94 11.82 18.79
CA ALA A 178 4.29 10.83 19.80
C ALA A 178 4.34 9.42 19.23
N MET A 179 5.20 8.56 19.76
CA MET A 179 5.25 7.14 19.45
C MET A 179 4.46 6.34 20.47
N TYR A 180 3.64 5.43 20.01
CA TYR A 180 2.91 4.45 20.80
C TYR A 180 3.51 3.06 20.55
N LEU A 181 3.84 2.34 21.62
CA LEU A 181 4.55 1.07 21.57
C LEU A 181 3.90 0.07 22.52
N VAL A 182 3.97 -1.22 22.18
CA VAL A 182 3.59 -2.28 23.12
C VAL A 182 4.58 -2.26 24.29
N GLY A 183 4.06 -2.08 25.51
CA GLY A 183 4.85 -1.86 26.72
C GLY A 183 4.85 -2.98 27.75
N ASP A 184 4.10 -4.06 27.51
CA ASP A 184 3.98 -5.21 28.42
C ASP A 184 5.10 -6.26 28.24
N LYS A 185 5.98 -6.09 27.24
CA LYS A 185 7.13 -6.96 27.00
C LYS A 185 8.37 -6.46 27.76
N ALA A 186 8.95 -7.34 28.55
CA ALA A 186 10.17 -7.06 29.32
C ALA A 186 11.41 -6.81 28.41
N GLN A 187 11.40 -7.34 27.21
CA GLN A 187 12.47 -7.18 26.21
C GLN A 187 11.87 -7.03 24.82
N PHE A 188 12.41 -6.12 24.03
CA PHE A 188 12.13 -6.02 22.62
C PHE A 188 12.87 -7.12 21.86
N GLY A 189 12.10 -7.92 21.11
CA GLY A 189 12.62 -8.86 20.12
C GLY A 189 13.06 -8.14 18.83
N PRO A 190 13.45 -8.91 17.81
CA PRO A 190 13.86 -8.36 16.52
C PRO A 190 12.76 -7.53 15.86
N ASP A 191 11.50 -7.99 15.87
CA ASP A 191 10.37 -7.30 15.24
C ASP A 191 10.07 -5.95 15.91
N GLU A 192 10.10 -5.89 17.25
CA GLU A 192 9.87 -4.64 17.98
C GLU A 192 11.00 -3.61 17.74
N LYS A 193 12.26 -4.06 17.66
CA LYS A 193 13.40 -3.19 17.35
C LYS A 193 13.31 -2.64 15.94
N ASP A 194 12.96 -3.48 14.98
CA ASP A 194 12.84 -3.17 13.56
C ASP A 194 11.68 -2.19 13.32
N THR A 195 10.51 -2.46 13.92
CA THR A 195 9.37 -1.54 13.92
C THR A 195 9.72 -0.20 14.57
N PHE A 196 10.43 -0.20 15.72
CA PHE A 196 10.82 1.04 16.35
C PHE A 196 11.73 1.91 15.47
N ALA A 197 12.64 1.31 14.72
CA ALA A 197 13.48 2.03 13.75
C ALA A 197 12.66 2.65 12.62
N HIS A 198 11.65 1.94 12.14
CA HIS A 198 10.70 2.42 11.12
C HIS A 198 9.89 3.62 11.64
N GLU A 199 9.22 3.46 12.78
CA GLU A 199 8.37 4.51 13.38
C GLU A 199 9.14 5.76 13.77
N TYR A 200 10.37 5.60 14.27
CA TYR A 200 11.21 6.74 14.57
C TYR A 200 11.67 7.49 13.31
N THR A 201 11.74 6.81 12.17
CA THR A 201 11.97 7.47 10.88
C THR A 201 10.82 8.40 10.54
N HIS A 202 9.57 7.98 10.75
CA HIS A 202 8.40 8.87 10.57
C HIS A 202 8.44 10.08 11.48
N ALA A 203 8.88 9.91 12.73
CA ALA A 203 9.05 11.05 13.64
C ALA A 203 10.08 12.07 13.13
N LEU A 204 11.17 11.63 12.51
CA LEU A 204 12.14 12.51 11.87
C LEU A 204 11.59 13.16 10.61
N GLN A 205 10.94 12.38 9.74
CA GLN A 205 10.29 12.90 8.53
C GLN A 205 9.29 14.01 8.86
N ASP A 206 8.45 13.78 9.88
CA ASP A 206 7.44 14.74 10.31
C ASP A 206 8.03 16.04 10.84
N GLN A 207 9.12 15.97 11.62
CA GLN A 207 9.81 17.15 12.14
C GLN A 207 10.43 18.03 11.03
N TYR A 208 10.75 17.44 9.86
CA TYR A 208 11.38 18.15 8.74
C TYR A 208 10.42 18.54 7.64
N TYR A 209 9.38 17.75 7.42
CA TYR A 209 8.54 17.89 6.22
C TYR A 209 7.06 18.10 6.54
N ASP A 210 6.64 17.98 7.80
CA ASP A 210 5.22 18.08 8.22
C ASP A 210 4.32 17.10 7.46
N LEU A 211 4.28 15.85 7.92
CA LEU A 211 3.59 14.75 7.24
C LEU A 211 2.11 15.03 7.04
N ASN A 212 1.44 15.69 7.99
CA ASN A 212 0.03 16.10 7.86
C ASN A 212 -0.19 17.09 6.71
N LYS A 213 0.80 17.91 6.39
CA LYS A 213 0.73 18.85 5.27
C LYS A 213 1.02 18.16 3.94
N ILE A 214 2.03 17.25 3.90
CA ILE A 214 2.40 16.54 2.68
C ILE A 214 1.28 15.55 2.29
N ALA A 215 0.82 14.74 3.23
CA ALA A 215 -0.18 13.69 3.03
C ALA A 215 -1.39 13.90 3.95
N PRO A 216 -2.29 14.84 3.65
CA PRO A 216 -3.45 15.13 4.48
C PRO A 216 -4.39 13.92 4.54
N LYS A 217 -5.03 13.72 5.70
CA LYS A 217 -5.94 12.57 5.97
C LYS A 217 -7.15 12.51 5.03
N HIS A 218 -7.66 13.66 4.59
CA HIS A 218 -8.79 13.76 3.68
C HIS A 218 -8.37 14.46 2.38
N PRO A 219 -7.70 13.73 1.48
CA PRO A 219 -7.15 14.31 0.26
C PRO A 219 -8.24 14.58 -0.78
N ALA A 220 -8.06 15.62 -1.58
CA ALA A 220 -8.92 15.91 -2.73
C ALA A 220 -8.59 15.00 -3.95
N ASN A 221 -7.46 14.29 -3.92
CA ASN A 221 -6.98 13.41 -4.96
C ASN A 221 -6.32 12.18 -4.31
N ASP A 222 -6.99 11.03 -4.43
CA ASP A 222 -6.56 9.78 -3.79
C ASP A 222 -5.28 9.21 -4.42
N ASP A 223 -5.13 9.31 -5.73
CA ASP A 223 -3.93 8.85 -6.44
C ASP A 223 -2.67 9.61 -5.97
N LYS A 224 -2.76 10.93 -5.90
CA LYS A 224 -1.69 11.75 -5.36
C LYS A 224 -1.38 11.42 -3.90
N SER A 225 -2.41 11.23 -3.08
CA SER A 225 -2.23 10.84 -1.67
C SER A 225 -1.47 9.52 -1.54
N LEU A 226 -1.82 8.54 -2.34
CA LEU A 226 -1.16 7.23 -2.33
C LEU A 226 0.30 7.33 -2.81
N ALA A 227 0.59 8.19 -3.79
CA ALA A 227 1.97 8.47 -4.22
C ALA A 227 2.80 9.14 -3.12
N LEU A 228 2.21 10.05 -2.33
CA LEU A 228 2.86 10.69 -1.19
C LEU A 228 3.14 9.68 -0.07
N GLN A 229 2.20 8.80 0.22
CA GLN A 229 2.40 7.71 1.16
C GLN A 229 3.52 6.76 0.70
N ALA A 230 3.58 6.45 -0.60
CA ALA A 230 4.65 5.63 -1.17
C ALA A 230 6.04 6.27 -0.99
N LEU A 231 6.15 7.60 -1.03
CA LEU A 231 7.39 8.30 -0.71
C LEU A 231 7.73 8.18 0.79
N ILE A 232 6.77 8.44 1.67
CA ILE A 232 6.94 8.44 3.13
C ILE A 232 7.33 7.04 3.62
N GLU A 233 6.54 6.03 3.26
CA GLU A 233 6.77 4.64 3.66
C GLU A 233 8.02 4.04 3.01
N GLY A 234 8.25 4.37 1.75
CA GLY A 234 9.44 3.91 1.03
C GLY A 234 10.75 4.36 1.68
N ASP A 235 10.79 5.58 2.20
CA ASP A 235 11.94 6.12 2.95
C ASP A 235 12.10 5.42 4.32
N ALA A 236 11.00 5.22 5.04
CA ALA A 236 11.03 4.52 6.32
C ALA A 236 11.47 3.05 6.16
N VAL A 237 10.99 2.33 5.13
CA VAL A 237 11.44 0.97 4.79
C VAL A 237 12.91 0.94 4.39
N LEU A 238 13.43 1.94 3.69
CA LEU A 238 14.85 2.00 3.34
C LEU A 238 15.71 2.10 4.61
N ILE A 239 15.35 2.99 5.54
CA ILE A 239 16.05 3.14 6.83
C ILE A 239 15.97 1.86 7.64
N GLN A 240 14.78 1.30 7.80
CA GLN A 240 14.53 0.07 8.52
C GLN A 240 15.46 -1.06 8.03
N ARG A 241 15.55 -1.27 6.72
CA ARG A 241 16.41 -2.30 6.13
C ARG A 241 17.90 -2.04 6.34
N LEU A 242 18.35 -0.79 6.18
CA LEU A 242 19.74 -0.42 6.46
C LEU A 242 20.07 -0.65 7.93
N TRP A 243 19.15 -0.26 8.82
CA TRP A 243 19.30 -0.46 10.26
C TRP A 243 19.35 -1.95 10.62
N ALA A 244 18.40 -2.75 10.15
CA ALA A 244 18.33 -4.17 10.44
C ALA A 244 19.59 -4.91 9.97
N GLN A 245 20.06 -4.66 8.75
CA GLN A 245 21.25 -5.29 8.19
C GLN A 245 22.53 -5.04 9.00
N GLU A 246 22.68 -3.87 9.62
CA GLU A 246 23.88 -3.50 10.35
C GLU A 246 23.79 -3.77 11.86
N ASN A 247 22.56 -3.90 12.43
CA ASN A 247 22.39 -3.93 13.88
C ASN A 247 21.73 -5.21 14.42
N LEU A 248 21.14 -6.04 13.58
CA LEU A 248 20.61 -7.34 13.96
C LEU A 248 21.62 -8.45 13.63
N THR A 249 21.66 -9.48 14.49
CA THR A 249 22.46 -10.70 14.22
C THR A 249 21.81 -11.50 13.07
N PRO A 250 22.57 -12.42 12.42
CA PRO A 250 21.98 -13.30 11.40
C PRO A 250 20.79 -14.12 11.91
N GLU A 251 20.80 -14.51 13.19
CA GLU A 251 19.73 -15.24 13.86
C GLU A 251 18.51 -14.34 14.07
N GLU A 252 18.69 -13.09 14.47
CA GLU A 252 17.62 -12.09 14.62
C GLU A 252 17.02 -11.72 13.26
N LEU A 253 17.86 -11.52 12.22
CA LEU A 253 17.38 -11.30 10.84
C LEU A 253 16.54 -12.46 10.33
N ALA A 254 16.93 -13.70 10.66
CA ALA A 254 16.16 -14.88 10.28
C ALA A 254 14.83 -15.01 11.03
N GLN A 255 14.67 -14.35 12.18
CA GLN A 255 13.44 -14.34 12.96
C GLN A 255 12.45 -13.26 12.51
N LEU A 256 12.91 -12.21 11.81
CA LEU A 256 12.04 -11.14 11.34
C LEU A 256 10.85 -11.70 10.55
N GLY A 257 9.65 -11.35 10.97
CA GLY A 257 8.41 -11.75 10.35
C GLY A 257 8.00 -13.22 10.53
N GLN A 258 8.69 -14.01 11.36
CA GLN A 258 8.29 -15.41 11.61
C GLN A 258 7.09 -15.54 12.56
N GLY A 259 6.76 -14.49 13.30
CA GLY A 259 5.64 -14.46 14.25
C GLY A 259 4.26 -14.31 13.60
N GLY A 260 4.19 -13.95 12.33
CA GLY A 260 2.96 -13.83 11.57
C GLY A 260 2.54 -15.16 10.98
N GLY A 261 1.50 -15.78 11.54
CA GLY A 261 0.83 -16.94 10.93
C GLY A 261 0.23 -16.61 9.55
N ASP A 262 -0.81 -17.35 9.11
CA ASP A 262 -1.54 -17.07 7.88
C ASP A 262 -2.13 -15.65 7.91
N SER A 263 -1.41 -14.67 7.34
CA SER A 263 -1.84 -13.28 7.34
C SER A 263 -3.14 -13.12 6.55
N LYS A 264 -4.14 -12.52 7.18
CA LYS A 264 -5.42 -12.16 6.55
C LYS A 264 -5.22 -11.26 5.33
N LEU A 265 -4.17 -10.44 5.35
CA LEU A 265 -3.81 -9.59 4.22
C LEU A 265 -3.58 -10.42 2.95
N LEU A 266 -2.92 -11.59 3.03
CA LEU A 266 -2.67 -12.44 1.88
C LEU A 266 -3.95 -13.05 1.30
N SER A 267 -4.99 -13.20 2.10
CA SER A 267 -6.32 -13.68 1.67
C SER A 267 -7.29 -12.57 1.28
N ALA A 268 -6.93 -11.30 1.49
CA ALA A 268 -7.75 -10.16 1.09
C ALA A 268 -7.90 -10.07 -0.44
N PRO A 269 -8.98 -9.46 -0.97
CA PRO A 269 -9.12 -9.18 -2.38
C PRO A 269 -7.87 -8.47 -2.94
N LEU A 270 -7.43 -8.88 -4.14
CA LEU A 270 -6.18 -8.41 -4.76
C LEU A 270 -6.07 -6.88 -4.75
N PHE A 271 -7.15 -6.19 -5.15
CA PHE A 271 -7.18 -4.73 -5.18
C PHE A 271 -6.82 -4.11 -3.82
N ILE A 272 -7.45 -4.59 -2.73
CA ILE A 272 -7.22 -4.06 -1.37
C ILE A 272 -5.81 -4.43 -0.89
N ARG A 273 -5.42 -5.69 -1.06
CA ARG A 273 -4.10 -6.20 -0.64
C ARG A 273 -2.96 -5.43 -1.29
N ASP A 274 -2.96 -5.36 -2.62
CA ASP A 274 -1.83 -4.82 -3.35
C ASP A 274 -1.78 -3.28 -3.28
N GLN A 275 -2.94 -2.62 -3.08
CA GLN A 275 -2.98 -1.20 -2.78
C GLN A 275 -2.36 -0.88 -1.41
N LEU A 276 -2.61 -1.71 -0.38
CA LEU A 276 -1.98 -1.58 0.94
C LEU A 276 -0.47 -1.85 0.90
N LEU A 277 -0.03 -2.79 0.04
CA LEU A 277 1.39 -3.15 -0.09
C LEU A 277 2.20 -2.15 -0.94
N PHE A 278 1.55 -1.39 -1.80
CA PHE A 278 2.20 -0.47 -2.74
C PHE A 278 3.18 0.51 -2.09
N PRO A 279 2.86 1.21 -1.00
CA PRO A 279 3.80 2.12 -0.35
C PRO A 279 5.09 1.44 0.10
N TYR A 280 5.01 0.21 0.57
CA TYR A 280 6.14 -0.55 1.12
C TYR A 280 6.98 -1.25 0.04
N GLY A 281 6.38 -1.60 -1.10
CA GLY A 281 7.04 -2.28 -2.22
C GLY A 281 7.56 -1.31 -3.27
N ASP A 282 6.64 -0.73 -4.02
CA ASP A 282 6.97 0.21 -5.11
C ASP A 282 7.53 1.52 -4.56
N GLY A 283 6.99 2.02 -3.41
CA GLY A 283 7.51 3.18 -2.70
C GLY A 283 8.96 2.98 -2.28
N PHE A 284 9.29 1.85 -1.65
CA PHE A 284 10.68 1.50 -1.31
C PHE A 284 11.57 1.44 -2.56
N SER A 285 11.10 0.81 -3.63
CA SER A 285 11.86 0.70 -4.88
C SER A 285 12.14 2.06 -5.49
N PHE A 286 11.16 2.97 -5.47
CA PHE A 286 11.30 4.35 -5.92
C PHE A 286 12.34 5.12 -5.08
N VAL A 287 12.20 5.12 -3.74
CA VAL A 287 13.12 5.82 -2.83
C VAL A 287 14.53 5.26 -2.91
N ARG A 288 14.69 3.93 -2.96
CA ARG A 288 15.99 3.28 -3.12
C ARG A 288 16.71 3.71 -4.40
N ARG A 289 15.99 3.86 -5.52
CA ARG A 289 16.56 4.36 -6.78
C ARG A 289 17.04 5.81 -6.65
N LEU A 290 16.27 6.66 -5.98
CA LEU A 290 16.67 8.05 -5.71
C LEU A 290 17.94 8.11 -4.84
N TYR A 291 17.96 7.32 -3.75
CA TYR A 291 19.10 7.21 -2.86
C TYR A 291 20.37 6.75 -3.60
N GLN A 292 20.25 5.73 -4.46
CA GLN A 292 21.36 5.22 -5.25
C GLN A 292 21.83 6.21 -6.31
N ALA A 293 20.91 6.88 -7.00
CA ALA A 293 21.23 7.84 -8.07
C ALA A 293 21.94 9.09 -7.55
N SER A 294 21.61 9.55 -6.34
CA SER A 294 22.23 10.72 -5.69
C SER A 294 23.46 10.37 -4.82
N GLY A 295 23.75 9.10 -4.63
CA GLY A 295 24.79 8.62 -3.72
C GLY A 295 24.49 8.84 -2.24
N GLY A 296 23.20 9.01 -1.86
CA GLY A 296 22.76 9.22 -0.49
C GLY A 296 21.38 9.89 -0.38
N TYR A 297 21.09 10.47 0.79
CA TYR A 297 19.76 11.02 1.10
C TYR A 297 19.45 12.38 0.42
N GLN A 298 20.43 13.07 -0.16
CA GLN A 298 20.21 14.38 -0.80
C GLN A 298 19.10 14.32 -1.85
N GLY A 299 19.08 13.28 -2.69
CA GLY A 299 18.04 13.10 -3.70
C GLY A 299 16.66 12.79 -3.08
N VAL A 300 16.63 12.03 -2.00
CA VAL A 300 15.38 11.73 -1.26
C VAL A 300 14.82 13.00 -0.62
N ASP A 301 15.68 13.80 0.04
CA ASP A 301 15.27 15.05 0.68
C ASP A 301 14.72 16.06 -0.33
N GLU A 302 15.28 16.10 -1.55
CA GLU A 302 14.75 16.96 -2.64
C GLU A 302 13.36 16.50 -3.06
N VAL A 303 13.09 15.19 -3.09
CA VAL A 303 11.77 14.65 -3.44
C VAL A 303 10.74 14.96 -2.35
N PHE A 304 11.09 14.96 -1.07
CA PHE A 304 10.19 15.44 -0.01
C PHE A 304 9.81 16.93 -0.18
N ARG A 305 10.71 17.76 -0.74
CA ARG A 305 10.40 19.18 -1.04
C ARG A 305 9.58 19.35 -2.32
N ASN A 306 9.74 18.45 -3.28
CA ASN A 306 9.05 18.43 -4.56
C ASN A 306 8.46 17.03 -4.82
N PRO A 307 7.41 16.64 -4.08
CA PRO A 307 6.91 15.28 -4.06
C PRO A 307 6.23 14.86 -5.37
N PRO A 308 6.00 13.55 -5.57
CA PRO A 308 5.29 13.03 -6.73
C PRO A 308 3.83 13.51 -6.75
N ASP A 309 3.29 13.65 -7.96
CA ASP A 309 1.90 14.08 -8.19
C ASP A 309 0.95 12.90 -8.48
N SER A 310 1.48 11.68 -8.73
CA SER A 310 0.67 10.49 -9.06
C SER A 310 1.40 9.18 -8.72
N THR A 311 0.64 8.10 -8.60
CA THR A 311 1.19 6.73 -8.50
C THR A 311 1.96 6.34 -9.75
N GLU A 312 1.60 6.88 -10.92
CA GLU A 312 2.35 6.70 -12.16
C GLU A 312 3.82 7.15 -12.02
N GLN A 313 4.07 8.26 -11.35
CA GLN A 313 5.44 8.75 -11.12
C GLN A 313 6.26 7.85 -10.18
N ILE A 314 5.60 7.12 -9.28
CA ILE A 314 6.23 6.08 -8.45
C ILE A 314 6.57 4.85 -9.29
N LEU A 315 5.59 4.37 -10.09
CA LEU A 315 5.73 3.20 -10.97
C LEU A 315 6.76 3.44 -12.09
N HIS A 316 6.82 4.67 -12.61
CA HIS A 316 7.67 5.10 -13.72
C HIS A 316 8.59 6.26 -13.31
N PRO A 317 9.75 6.02 -12.66
CA PRO A 317 10.65 7.09 -12.20
C PRO A 317 11.13 8.05 -13.30
N ALA A 318 11.10 7.63 -14.57
CA ALA A 318 11.39 8.53 -15.69
C ALA A 318 10.35 9.65 -15.83
N LYS A 319 9.05 9.36 -15.61
CA LYS A 319 7.98 10.37 -15.60
C LYS A 319 8.11 11.32 -14.41
N PHE A 320 8.54 10.81 -13.24
CA PHE A 320 8.89 11.68 -12.12
C PHE A 320 10.06 12.61 -12.46
N SER A 321 11.13 12.10 -13.07
CA SER A 321 12.31 12.87 -13.44
C SER A 321 12.01 13.95 -14.50
N SER A 322 11.12 13.66 -15.46
CA SER A 322 10.63 14.63 -16.44
C SER A 322 9.60 15.62 -15.90
N ARG A 323 9.14 15.42 -14.64
CA ARG A 323 8.07 16.21 -14.03
C ARG A 323 6.78 16.20 -14.86
N GLU A 324 6.50 15.10 -15.52
CA GLU A 324 5.25 14.89 -16.23
C GLU A 324 4.06 14.93 -15.26
N LYS A 325 3.13 15.84 -15.53
CA LYS A 325 1.97 16.04 -14.63
C LYS A 325 0.74 15.35 -15.18
N PRO A 326 -0.08 14.73 -14.31
CA PRO A 326 -1.38 14.24 -14.72
C PRO A 326 -2.25 15.35 -15.31
N VAL A 327 -3.03 15.00 -16.32
CA VAL A 327 -4.09 15.87 -16.87
C VAL A 327 -5.22 15.95 -15.86
N ASP A 328 -5.64 17.17 -15.52
CA ASP A 328 -6.82 17.37 -14.68
C ASP A 328 -8.10 17.09 -15.48
N VAL A 329 -8.67 15.90 -15.26
CA VAL A 329 -9.90 15.47 -15.92
C VAL A 329 -11.10 15.90 -15.10
N THR A 330 -12.05 16.59 -15.75
CA THR A 330 -13.31 17.04 -15.13
C THR A 330 -14.52 16.30 -15.69
N LEU A 331 -15.54 16.14 -14.85
CA LEU A 331 -16.86 15.67 -15.23
C LEU A 331 -17.87 16.79 -14.92
N PRO A 332 -18.84 17.05 -15.81
CA PRO A 332 -19.89 18.00 -15.55
C PRO A 332 -20.80 17.52 -14.40
N ASP A 333 -21.58 18.44 -13.82
CA ASP A 333 -22.67 18.03 -12.93
C ASP A 333 -23.78 17.37 -13.76
N LEU A 334 -24.00 16.08 -13.52
CA LEU A 334 -24.98 15.28 -14.24
C LEU A 334 -26.38 15.32 -13.59
N LEU A 335 -26.51 15.77 -12.33
CA LEU A 335 -27.78 15.72 -11.60
C LEU A 335 -28.91 16.46 -12.29
N PRO A 336 -28.72 17.67 -12.88
CA PRO A 336 -29.79 18.39 -13.60
C PRO A 336 -30.31 17.60 -14.81
N ALA A 337 -29.44 16.89 -15.54
CA ALA A 337 -29.83 16.14 -16.72
C ALA A 337 -30.46 14.78 -16.38
N LEU A 338 -30.09 14.17 -15.25
CA LEU A 338 -30.61 12.88 -14.80
C LEU A 338 -31.95 12.99 -14.07
N GLY A 339 -32.31 14.20 -13.59
CA GLY A 339 -33.59 14.48 -12.94
C GLY A 339 -33.66 14.11 -11.45
N GLU A 340 -34.85 14.12 -10.91
CA GLU A 340 -35.10 13.94 -9.47
C GLU A 340 -34.68 12.54 -8.96
N GLY A 341 -34.32 12.47 -7.67
CA GLY A 341 -33.96 11.25 -6.96
C GLY A 341 -32.49 10.84 -7.10
N TRP A 342 -31.72 11.48 -7.99
CA TRP A 342 -30.30 11.23 -8.10
C TRP A 342 -29.50 12.04 -7.07
N ARG A 343 -28.47 11.40 -6.51
CA ARG A 343 -27.47 12.06 -5.68
C ARG A 343 -26.05 11.68 -6.09
N LYS A 344 -25.14 12.61 -5.96
CA LYS A 344 -23.70 12.36 -6.05
C LYS A 344 -23.24 11.80 -4.70
N ILE A 345 -22.58 10.63 -4.73
CA ILE A 345 -21.97 10.04 -3.55
C ILE A 345 -20.54 10.58 -3.40
N ASN A 346 -19.72 10.44 -4.46
CA ASN A 346 -18.34 10.89 -4.45
C ASN A 346 -17.79 11.03 -5.87
N SER A 347 -16.64 11.71 -5.98
CA SER A 347 -15.86 11.82 -7.21
C SER A 347 -14.40 12.04 -6.85
N ASN A 348 -13.48 11.24 -7.43
CA ASN A 348 -12.06 11.32 -7.16
C ASN A 348 -11.23 10.80 -8.36
N VAL A 349 -9.94 10.56 -8.18
CA VAL A 349 -8.98 10.05 -9.16
C VAL A 349 -8.62 8.61 -8.78
N LEU A 350 -8.58 7.69 -9.76
CA LEU A 350 -8.07 6.33 -9.57
C LEU A 350 -6.53 6.32 -9.65
N GLY A 351 -5.98 6.94 -10.68
CA GLY A 351 -4.56 6.85 -10.99
C GLY A 351 -4.18 5.55 -11.72
N GLU A 352 -2.92 5.47 -12.16
CA GLU A 352 -2.43 4.28 -12.88
C GLU A 352 -2.49 3.03 -12.02
N LEU A 353 -2.12 3.13 -10.74
CA LEU A 353 -2.11 1.97 -9.85
C LEU A 353 -3.50 1.34 -9.71
N ASP A 354 -4.51 2.12 -9.31
CA ASP A 354 -5.85 1.57 -9.10
C ASP A 354 -6.45 1.01 -10.38
N ILE A 355 -6.25 1.70 -11.52
CA ILE A 355 -6.65 1.16 -12.83
C ILE A 355 -5.97 -0.18 -13.08
N ARG A 356 -4.65 -0.30 -12.84
CA ARG A 356 -3.92 -1.56 -12.98
C ARG A 356 -4.51 -2.65 -12.07
N LEU A 357 -4.75 -2.36 -10.80
CA LEU A 357 -5.28 -3.33 -9.84
C LEU A 357 -6.73 -3.77 -10.17
N ILE A 358 -7.57 -2.85 -10.65
CA ILE A 358 -8.92 -3.17 -11.16
C ILE A 358 -8.81 -4.15 -12.33
N LEU A 359 -7.96 -3.85 -13.29
CA LEU A 359 -7.75 -4.70 -14.47
C LEU A 359 -7.17 -6.07 -14.05
N GLU A 360 -6.21 -6.10 -13.14
CA GLU A 360 -5.55 -7.33 -12.69
C GLU A 360 -6.52 -8.27 -11.97
N GLN A 361 -7.33 -7.75 -11.06
CA GLN A 361 -8.34 -8.55 -10.35
C GLN A 361 -9.40 -9.12 -11.29
N LEU A 362 -9.75 -8.40 -12.35
CA LEU A 362 -10.81 -8.80 -13.28
C LEU A 362 -10.29 -9.53 -14.55
N THR A 363 -8.96 -9.53 -14.78
CA THR A 363 -8.34 -10.21 -15.93
C THR A 363 -7.08 -10.98 -15.52
N ASP A 364 -5.90 -10.43 -15.74
CA ASP A 364 -4.58 -10.95 -15.32
C ASP A 364 -3.51 -9.84 -15.31
N ALA A 365 -2.39 -10.09 -14.65
CA ALA A 365 -1.30 -9.13 -14.46
C ALA A 365 -0.70 -8.61 -15.78
N THR A 366 -0.54 -9.46 -16.79
CA THR A 366 0.05 -9.07 -18.09
C THR A 366 -0.85 -8.08 -18.82
N ARG A 367 -2.15 -8.38 -18.88
CA ARG A 367 -3.13 -7.50 -19.49
C ARG A 367 -3.29 -6.21 -18.70
N ALA A 368 -3.33 -6.30 -17.37
CA ALA A 368 -3.44 -5.15 -16.48
C ALA A 368 -2.29 -4.17 -16.68
N THR A 369 -1.03 -4.64 -16.65
CA THR A 369 0.16 -3.81 -16.87
C THR A 369 0.11 -3.10 -18.23
N ARG A 370 -0.27 -3.82 -19.30
CA ARG A 370 -0.39 -3.20 -20.63
C ARG A 370 -1.57 -2.23 -20.72
N GLY A 371 -2.68 -2.55 -20.05
CA GLY A 371 -3.91 -1.75 -20.10
C GLY A 371 -3.89 -0.50 -19.24
N SER A 372 -3.00 -0.42 -18.24
CA SER A 372 -2.83 0.77 -17.40
C SER A 372 -1.69 1.69 -17.85
N ALA A 373 -0.72 1.15 -18.61
CA ALA A 373 0.44 1.91 -19.05
C ALA A 373 0.07 3.10 -19.93
N GLY A 374 0.73 4.24 -19.71
CA GLY A 374 0.46 5.49 -20.41
C GLY A 374 -0.82 6.18 -19.93
N TRP A 375 -1.22 5.94 -18.66
CA TRP A 375 -2.24 6.74 -18.00
C TRP A 375 -1.80 8.21 -17.95
N GLY A 376 -2.65 9.10 -18.46
CA GLY A 376 -2.37 10.54 -18.45
C GLY A 376 -3.27 11.30 -17.47
N GLY A 377 -4.37 10.72 -17.03
CA GLY A 377 -5.29 11.31 -16.07
C GLY A 377 -6.67 10.67 -16.08
N ASP A 378 -7.39 10.79 -14.97
CA ASP A 378 -8.77 10.32 -14.89
C ASP A 378 -9.61 11.10 -13.88
N ARG A 379 -10.91 10.92 -13.99
CA ARG A 379 -11.91 11.28 -12.98
C ARG A 379 -13.02 10.24 -12.96
N TRP A 380 -13.33 9.74 -11.76
CA TRP A 380 -14.53 8.93 -11.57
C TRP A 380 -15.60 9.69 -10.77
N LEU A 381 -16.84 9.28 -10.98
CA LEU A 381 -18.03 9.82 -10.32
C LEU A 381 -18.95 8.66 -9.94
N LEU A 382 -19.33 8.58 -8.66
CA LEU A 382 -20.29 7.63 -8.13
C LEU A 382 -21.62 8.35 -7.87
N LEU A 383 -22.64 7.87 -8.53
CA LEU A 383 -24.02 8.35 -8.44
C LEU A 383 -24.93 7.29 -7.84
N GLU A 384 -26.02 7.71 -7.23
CA GLU A 384 -27.03 6.81 -6.69
C GLU A 384 -28.43 7.34 -6.94
N LYS A 385 -29.36 6.40 -7.21
CA LYS A 385 -30.81 6.60 -7.23
C LYS A 385 -31.50 5.39 -6.63
N ASP A 386 -32.39 5.59 -5.65
CA ASP A 386 -33.18 4.52 -5.01
C ASP A 386 -32.33 3.34 -4.52
N GLY A 387 -31.15 3.63 -3.93
CA GLY A 387 -30.20 2.62 -3.46
C GLY A 387 -29.41 1.89 -4.54
N LYS A 388 -29.58 2.22 -5.82
CA LYS A 388 -28.85 1.63 -6.95
C LYS A 388 -27.78 2.59 -7.45
N GLN A 389 -26.58 2.05 -7.71
CA GLN A 389 -25.39 2.82 -8.06
C GLN A 389 -25.16 2.90 -9.57
N ALA A 390 -24.55 4.02 -9.98
CA ALA A 390 -23.93 4.17 -11.28
C ALA A 390 -22.52 4.78 -11.10
N VAL A 391 -21.54 4.22 -11.81
CA VAL A 391 -20.16 4.71 -11.83
C VAL A 391 -19.84 5.23 -13.23
N VAL A 392 -19.29 6.42 -13.30
CA VAL A 392 -18.74 7.03 -14.51
C VAL A 392 -17.23 7.16 -14.31
N ILE A 393 -16.44 6.69 -15.29
CA ILE A 393 -14.98 6.85 -15.29
C ILE A 393 -14.60 7.47 -16.63
N ARG A 394 -13.94 8.64 -16.59
CA ARG A 394 -13.36 9.30 -17.74
C ARG A 394 -11.85 9.30 -17.61
N THR A 395 -11.14 8.77 -18.62
CA THR A 395 -9.69 8.67 -18.64
C THR A 395 -9.11 9.38 -19.84
N VAL A 396 -7.90 9.91 -19.70
CA VAL A 396 -7.07 10.45 -20.78
C VAL A 396 -5.74 9.68 -20.78
N TRP A 397 -5.23 9.37 -21.97
CA TRP A 397 -4.04 8.53 -22.15
C TRP A 397 -2.95 9.27 -22.90
N ASP A 398 -1.70 8.85 -22.74
CA ASP A 398 -0.54 9.47 -23.41
C ASP A 398 -0.62 9.34 -24.93
N SER A 399 -1.15 8.21 -25.39
CA SER A 399 -1.34 7.96 -26.83
C SER A 399 -2.70 7.30 -27.12
N GLU A 400 -3.12 7.34 -28.40
CA GLU A 400 -4.30 6.59 -28.86
C GLU A 400 -4.11 5.07 -28.73
N ASN A 401 -2.88 4.59 -28.78
CA ASN A 401 -2.57 3.18 -28.60
C ASN A 401 -2.79 2.76 -27.13
N ASP A 402 -2.39 3.60 -26.17
CA ASP A 402 -2.60 3.33 -24.75
C ASP A 402 -4.08 3.40 -24.39
N ALA A 403 -4.81 4.39 -24.94
CA ALA A 403 -6.26 4.45 -24.85
C ALA A 403 -6.94 3.18 -25.40
N ARG A 404 -6.45 2.62 -26.51
CA ARG A 404 -6.95 1.37 -27.09
C ARG A 404 -6.63 0.18 -26.18
N ASN A 405 -5.41 0.08 -25.66
CA ASN A 405 -5.00 -0.99 -24.75
C ASN A 405 -5.89 -1.03 -23.50
N PHE A 406 -6.15 0.14 -22.92
CA PHE A 406 -7.10 0.25 -21.80
C PHE A 406 -8.52 -0.13 -22.22
N PHE A 407 -9.05 0.45 -23.30
CA PHE A 407 -10.39 0.19 -23.81
C PHE A 407 -10.64 -1.32 -24.04
N ASP A 408 -9.71 -2.00 -24.67
CA ASP A 408 -9.82 -3.43 -24.97
C ASP A 408 -9.73 -4.28 -23.68
N THR A 409 -8.80 -3.92 -22.78
CA THR A 409 -8.58 -4.64 -21.51
C THR A 409 -9.73 -4.41 -20.54
N PHE A 410 -10.21 -3.16 -20.40
CA PHE A 410 -11.34 -2.86 -19.52
C PHE A 410 -12.65 -3.45 -20.06
N GLY A 411 -12.83 -3.48 -21.38
CA GLY A 411 -13.94 -4.19 -22.02
C GLY A 411 -13.92 -5.70 -21.73
N LEU A 412 -12.73 -6.33 -21.69
CA LEU A 412 -12.58 -7.72 -21.24
C LEU A 412 -12.91 -7.86 -19.73
N ALA A 413 -12.40 -6.96 -18.90
CA ALA A 413 -12.68 -6.92 -17.46
C ALA A 413 -14.19 -6.86 -17.19
N LEU A 414 -14.91 -5.99 -17.90
CA LEU A 414 -16.37 -5.87 -17.77
C LEU A 414 -17.10 -7.14 -18.22
N ARG A 415 -16.66 -7.81 -19.32
CA ARG A 415 -17.21 -9.11 -19.71
C ARG A 415 -16.99 -10.21 -18.67
N ASN A 416 -15.82 -10.25 -18.06
CA ASN A 416 -15.52 -11.21 -16.99
C ASN A 416 -16.37 -10.92 -15.75
N ARG A 417 -16.50 -9.65 -15.37
CA ARG A 417 -17.31 -9.20 -14.21
C ARG A 417 -18.79 -9.52 -14.41
N PHE A 418 -19.33 -9.31 -15.61
CA PHE A 418 -20.73 -9.52 -15.94
C PHE A 418 -20.88 -10.75 -16.86
N SER A 419 -20.33 -11.89 -16.42
CA SER A 419 -20.40 -13.14 -17.19
C SER A 419 -21.85 -13.52 -17.46
N GLY A 420 -22.15 -13.81 -18.75
CA GLY A 420 -23.53 -14.06 -19.20
C GLY A 420 -24.33 -12.81 -19.60
N ALA A 421 -23.76 -11.61 -19.49
CA ALA A 421 -24.37 -10.41 -20.06
C ALA A 421 -24.46 -10.51 -21.59
N ARG A 422 -25.56 -9.98 -22.15
CA ARG A 422 -25.71 -9.83 -23.60
C ARG A 422 -24.78 -8.71 -24.07
N GLN A 423 -24.01 -8.99 -25.10
CA GLN A 423 -23.21 -7.98 -25.78
C GLN A 423 -24.11 -7.23 -26.79
N ASP A 424 -24.39 -5.96 -26.51
CA ASP A 424 -25.24 -5.12 -27.35
C ASP A 424 -24.46 -4.47 -28.50
N GLU A 425 -23.18 -4.14 -28.22
CA GLU A 425 -22.28 -3.50 -29.17
C GLU A 425 -20.83 -3.97 -28.93
N SER A 426 -20.06 -4.13 -30.02
CA SER A 426 -18.64 -4.41 -29.95
C SER A 426 -17.93 -3.90 -31.19
N SER A 427 -17.42 -2.69 -31.11
CA SER A 427 -16.61 -2.07 -32.15
C SER A 427 -15.30 -1.55 -31.59
N ALA A 428 -14.43 -1.01 -32.43
CA ALA A 428 -13.14 -0.43 -32.01
C ALA A 428 -13.26 0.82 -31.13
N THR A 429 -14.45 1.42 -31.08
CA THR A 429 -14.70 2.68 -30.37
C THR A 429 -15.87 2.61 -29.39
N ARG A 430 -16.65 1.53 -29.41
CA ARG A 430 -17.80 1.34 -28.53
C ARG A 430 -17.98 -0.12 -28.15
N GLN A 431 -18.15 -0.38 -26.85
CA GLN A 431 -18.56 -1.69 -26.32
C GLN A 431 -19.70 -1.48 -25.34
N ALA A 432 -20.72 -2.32 -25.41
CA ALA A 432 -21.88 -2.21 -24.54
C ALA A 432 -22.37 -3.60 -24.13
N LEU A 433 -22.67 -3.76 -22.83
CA LEU A 433 -23.19 -5.01 -22.25
C LEU A 433 -24.48 -4.72 -21.48
N THR A 434 -25.43 -5.64 -21.55
CA THR A 434 -26.63 -5.64 -20.68
C THR A 434 -26.77 -6.98 -19.98
N ALA A 435 -26.72 -6.94 -18.65
CA ALA A 435 -27.02 -8.04 -17.74
C ALA A 435 -28.40 -7.83 -17.08
N THR A 436 -28.85 -8.77 -16.26
CA THR A 436 -30.16 -8.71 -15.58
C THR A 436 -30.29 -7.47 -14.68
N THR A 437 -29.22 -7.11 -13.99
CA THR A 437 -29.19 -6.04 -12.96
C THR A 437 -28.14 -4.98 -13.22
N ASN A 438 -27.48 -5.01 -14.36
CA ASN A 438 -26.41 -4.07 -14.71
C ASN A 438 -26.35 -3.82 -16.21
N ALA A 439 -25.87 -2.64 -16.58
CA ALA A 439 -25.51 -2.32 -17.96
C ALA A 439 -24.20 -1.52 -17.98
N THR A 440 -23.42 -1.73 -19.02
CA THR A 440 -22.16 -1.00 -19.22
C THR A 440 -22.13 -0.34 -20.59
N GLU A 441 -21.49 0.81 -20.64
CA GLU A 441 -21.19 1.52 -21.88
C GLU A 441 -19.73 1.96 -21.83
N LEU A 442 -18.94 1.57 -22.82
CA LEU A 442 -17.54 1.92 -22.95
C LEU A 442 -17.33 2.59 -24.32
N ARG A 443 -16.76 3.79 -24.30
CA ARG A 443 -16.51 4.58 -25.52
C ARG A 443 -15.08 5.07 -25.56
N ARG A 444 -14.45 5.04 -26.72
CA ARG A 444 -13.13 5.58 -26.98
C ARG A 444 -13.18 6.61 -28.11
N ASP A 445 -12.58 7.77 -27.85
CA ASP A 445 -12.39 8.82 -28.85
C ASP A 445 -10.95 9.35 -28.74
N GLY A 446 -10.14 9.04 -29.74
CA GLY A 446 -8.70 9.35 -29.72
C GLY A 446 -8.03 8.80 -28.48
N LYS A 447 -7.49 9.69 -27.67
CA LYS A 447 -6.82 9.41 -26.38
C LYS A 447 -7.78 9.32 -25.18
N ASN A 448 -9.06 9.54 -25.37
CA ASN A 448 -10.04 9.57 -24.29
C ASN A 448 -10.83 8.25 -24.24
N VAL A 449 -11.10 7.77 -23.03
CA VAL A 449 -12.02 6.65 -22.82
C VAL A 449 -13.03 7.04 -21.74
N LEU A 450 -14.31 6.77 -22.04
CA LEU A 450 -15.43 6.92 -21.12
C LEU A 450 -15.99 5.53 -20.81
N ALA A 451 -16.12 5.20 -19.54
CA ALA A 451 -16.81 4.02 -19.05
C ALA A 451 -17.99 4.42 -18.17
N VAL A 452 -19.13 3.80 -18.39
CA VAL A 452 -20.32 3.89 -17.52
C VAL A 452 -20.70 2.47 -17.11
N ILE A 453 -20.86 2.27 -15.82
CA ILE A 453 -21.39 1.04 -15.22
C ILE A 453 -22.63 1.46 -14.45
N SER A 454 -23.78 0.91 -14.76
CA SER A 454 -25.06 1.29 -14.15
C SER A 454 -25.95 0.08 -13.85
N PHE A 455 -27.03 0.28 -13.15
CA PHE A 455 -27.97 -0.77 -12.79
C PHE A 455 -28.90 -1.19 -13.94
N ASP A 456 -29.03 -0.41 -15.01
CA ASP A 456 -29.80 -0.77 -16.20
C ASP A 456 -29.34 0.01 -17.45
N ARG A 457 -29.80 -0.41 -18.63
CA ARG A 457 -29.43 0.18 -19.93
C ARG A 457 -29.94 1.60 -20.10
N PRO A 458 -31.22 1.94 -19.78
CA PRO A 458 -31.73 3.31 -19.88
C PRO A 458 -30.89 4.32 -19.07
N THR A 459 -30.47 3.93 -17.88
CA THR A 459 -29.59 4.76 -17.03
C THR A 459 -28.21 4.98 -17.65
N ALA A 460 -27.59 3.92 -18.22
CA ALA A 460 -26.30 4.08 -18.90
C ALA A 460 -26.40 5.05 -20.07
N GLU A 461 -27.46 4.93 -20.89
CA GLU A 461 -27.71 5.80 -22.04
C GLU A 461 -27.99 7.24 -21.63
N ALA A 462 -28.78 7.46 -20.58
CA ALA A 462 -29.06 8.79 -20.04
C ALA A 462 -27.78 9.49 -19.51
N ILE A 463 -26.93 8.77 -18.79
CA ILE A 463 -25.63 9.28 -18.33
C ILE A 463 -24.74 9.68 -19.52
N VAL A 464 -24.63 8.81 -20.52
CA VAL A 464 -23.83 9.11 -21.72
C VAL A 464 -24.37 10.31 -22.49
N ALA A 465 -25.70 10.43 -22.61
CA ALA A 465 -26.32 11.59 -23.25
C ALA A 465 -26.04 12.89 -22.50
N ALA A 466 -26.12 12.85 -21.15
CA ALA A 466 -25.81 13.99 -20.30
C ALA A 466 -24.34 14.42 -20.34
N LEU A 467 -23.42 13.49 -20.64
CA LEU A 467 -21.98 13.79 -20.81
C LEU A 467 -21.63 14.38 -22.18
N ALA A 468 -22.54 14.26 -23.16
CA ALA A 468 -22.39 14.77 -24.52
C ALA A 468 -23.02 16.16 -24.72
N SER A 469 -23.89 16.60 -23.80
CA SER A 469 -24.52 17.93 -23.76
C SER A 469 -23.62 18.98 -23.13
#